data_a569a8894c0b2582a4543e8147da7bde
#
_entry.id   a569a8894c0b2582a4543e8147da7bde
#
_cell.length_a   1.000
_cell.length_b   1.000
_cell.length_c   1.000
_cell.angle_alpha   90.00
_cell.angle_beta   90.00
_cell.angle_gamma   90.00
#
_symmetry.space_group_name_H-M   'P 1'
#
loop_
_entity.id
_entity.type
_entity.pdbx_description
1 polymer ?
#
loop_
_entity_poly.entity_id
_entity_poly.type
_entity_poly.pdbx_seq_one_letter_code
_entity_poly.pdbx_strand_id
1 'polypeptide(L)'
;MKINPNGFREYDARWVFEKEIDIEGITNLGKGLGTQIIQNTKINNPRVTVGHDYRSYSEKIKKALTEGLISTGCNVEDVGLSLSPMVYFAQFNLNSDAIAMVTASHNENGWTGVKMGIQKGLTHAPEEMANLKDITLNKKFLNGNGSLKKIDDFKDVYIQDLIKKNKVNKKIKAVVACGNGTAGIFAPEILKGIGCEVIELDCNLDWSFPKYNPNPEDLEMLHAISKAVKDNKADIGFGFDGDGDRCGVIDEQGNEIFSDKIGLLIARNLSSKHKDSKFIVDVKSTGLFKNCLLYTSDAADEGLGVDLGGRRI
;
A
#
# COMPACT_ATOMS: atom_id res chain seq x y z
N MET A 1 16.09 -22.98 8.85
CA MET A 1 15.60 -22.05 7.83
C MET A 1 14.42 -22.66 7.11
N LYS A 2 13.27 -22.01 7.19
CA LYS A 2 12.07 -22.37 6.43
C LYS A 2 11.71 -21.18 5.54
N ILE A 3 11.61 -21.40 4.24
CA ILE A 3 11.12 -20.43 3.26
C ILE A 3 10.51 -21.17 2.08
N ASN A 4 9.19 -21.08 1.94
CA ASN A 4 8.47 -21.71 0.84
C ASN A 4 8.71 -20.91 -0.45
N PRO A 5 9.24 -21.52 -1.52
CA PRO A 5 9.49 -20.83 -2.79
C PRO A 5 8.23 -20.22 -3.44
N ASN A 6 7.04 -20.72 -3.12
CA ASN A 6 5.78 -20.25 -3.67
C ASN A 6 5.30 -18.93 -3.04
N GLY A 7 5.94 -18.50 -1.95
CA GLY A 7 5.65 -17.20 -1.36
C GLY A 7 6.26 -16.01 -2.11
N PHE A 8 7.19 -16.23 -3.03
CA PHE A 8 7.64 -15.20 -3.97
C PHE A 8 6.60 -15.09 -5.10
N ARG A 9 5.79 -14.04 -5.07
CA ARG A 9 4.73 -13.78 -6.04
C ARG A 9 5.24 -12.85 -7.15
N GLU A 10 4.34 -12.38 -8.02
CA GLU A 10 4.71 -11.53 -9.16
C GLU A 10 5.26 -10.16 -8.76
N TYR A 11 4.72 -9.55 -7.68
CA TYR A 11 5.04 -8.16 -7.31
C TYR A 11 5.39 -8.00 -5.83
N ASP A 12 5.20 -9.02 -5.02
CA ASP A 12 5.47 -9.04 -3.59
C ASP A 12 5.80 -10.44 -3.09
N ALA A 13 6.05 -10.55 -1.81
CA ALA A 13 6.28 -11.84 -1.15
C ALA A 13 5.25 -12.05 -0.03
N ARG A 14 4.67 -13.26 0.04
CA ARG A 14 3.64 -13.62 1.03
C ARG A 14 3.77 -15.05 1.51
N TRP A 15 3.64 -15.27 2.82
CA TRP A 15 3.72 -16.56 3.48
C TRP A 15 2.79 -16.63 4.69
N VAL A 16 2.40 -17.85 5.06
CA VAL A 16 1.90 -18.10 6.40
C VAL A 16 3.08 -18.19 7.36
N PHE A 17 3.14 -17.24 8.30
CA PHE A 17 4.24 -17.11 9.24
C PHE A 17 4.35 -18.37 10.12
N GLU A 18 5.57 -18.80 10.43
CA GLU A 18 5.97 -20.03 11.14
C GLU A 18 5.64 -21.35 10.41
N LYS A 19 4.66 -21.36 9.48
CA LYS A 19 4.34 -22.54 8.66
C LYS A 19 5.16 -22.58 7.37
N GLU A 20 5.23 -21.48 6.64
CA GLU A 20 5.88 -21.38 5.33
C GLU A 20 7.18 -20.59 5.35
N ILE A 21 7.31 -19.65 6.28
CA ILE A 21 8.52 -18.88 6.54
C ILE A 21 8.74 -18.75 8.05
N ASP A 22 10.00 -18.87 8.49
CA ASP A 22 10.44 -18.61 9.85
C ASP A 22 11.30 -17.33 9.92
N ILE A 23 11.72 -16.94 11.10
CA ILE A 23 12.54 -15.73 11.32
C ILE A 23 13.88 -15.82 10.57
N GLU A 24 14.51 -17.00 10.51
CA GLU A 24 15.73 -17.19 9.73
C GLU A 24 15.47 -17.01 8.23
N GLY A 25 14.33 -17.49 7.73
CA GLY A 25 13.86 -17.28 6.35
C GLY A 25 13.69 -15.79 6.03
N ILE A 26 13.10 -15.03 6.95
CA ILE A 26 12.95 -13.57 6.81
C ILE A 26 14.33 -12.86 6.79
N THR A 27 15.27 -13.26 7.66
CA THR A 27 16.63 -12.69 7.64
C THR A 27 17.31 -12.96 6.30
N ASN A 28 17.15 -14.18 5.75
CA ASN A 28 17.70 -14.51 4.44
C ASN A 28 16.99 -13.78 3.29
N LEU A 29 15.68 -13.54 3.39
CA LEU A 29 14.98 -12.64 2.46
C LEU A 29 15.60 -11.25 2.50
N GLY A 30 15.86 -10.71 3.69
CA GLY A 30 16.55 -9.42 3.87
C GLY A 30 17.94 -9.39 3.23
N LYS A 31 18.72 -10.47 3.39
CA LYS A 31 20.03 -10.61 2.71
C LYS A 31 19.88 -10.66 1.19
N GLY A 32 18.90 -11.42 0.70
CA GLY A 32 18.59 -11.49 -0.73
C GLY A 32 18.23 -10.14 -1.31
N LEU A 33 17.31 -9.44 -0.65
CA LEU A 33 16.86 -8.11 -1.05
C LEU A 33 17.99 -7.08 -1.02
N GLY A 34 18.78 -7.03 0.05
CA GLY A 34 19.91 -6.12 0.15
C GLY A 34 20.98 -6.38 -0.93
N THR A 35 21.26 -7.65 -1.21
CA THR A 35 22.14 -8.05 -2.32
C THR A 35 21.60 -7.54 -3.65
N GLN A 36 20.30 -7.75 -3.93
CA GLN A 36 19.65 -7.32 -5.15
C GLN A 36 19.67 -5.79 -5.30
N ILE A 37 19.37 -5.05 -4.22
CA ILE A 37 19.40 -3.58 -4.23
C ILE A 37 20.79 -3.09 -4.62
N ILE A 38 21.86 -3.61 -4.01
CA ILE A 38 23.24 -3.23 -4.32
C ILE A 38 23.59 -3.56 -5.77
N GLN A 39 23.18 -4.72 -6.27
CA GLN A 39 23.44 -5.13 -7.65
C GLN A 39 22.70 -4.25 -8.68
N ASN A 40 21.46 -3.84 -8.38
CA ASN A 40 20.66 -3.04 -9.31
C ASN A 40 21.07 -1.55 -9.27
N THR A 41 21.27 -0.99 -8.08
CA THR A 41 21.61 0.43 -7.92
C THR A 41 23.07 0.74 -8.19
N LYS A 42 23.97 -0.24 -8.07
CA LYS A 42 25.46 -0.08 -8.09
C LYS A 42 25.96 0.84 -6.97
N ILE A 43 25.19 1.01 -5.90
CA ILE A 43 25.55 1.79 -4.72
C ILE A 43 26.07 0.82 -3.65
N ASN A 44 27.24 1.07 -3.07
CA ASN A 44 27.85 0.17 -2.08
C ASN A 44 27.05 0.10 -0.76
N ASN A 45 26.52 1.24 -0.30
CA ASN A 45 25.72 1.33 0.93
C ASN A 45 24.38 2.03 0.63
N PRO A 46 23.46 1.39 -0.13
CA PRO A 46 22.20 2.00 -0.50
C PRO A 46 21.33 2.22 0.73
N ARG A 47 20.52 3.29 0.67
CA ARG A 47 19.55 3.63 1.70
C ARG A 47 18.24 2.90 1.43
N VAL A 48 17.73 2.20 2.43
CA VAL A 48 16.49 1.42 2.33
C VAL A 48 15.51 1.86 3.41
N THR A 49 14.37 2.43 3.01
CA THR A 49 13.28 2.73 3.95
C THR A 49 12.52 1.46 4.30
N VAL A 50 12.32 1.21 5.60
CA VAL A 50 11.60 0.03 6.09
C VAL A 50 10.49 0.44 7.03
N GLY A 51 9.29 -0.14 6.83
CA GLY A 51 8.13 0.02 7.71
C GLY A 51 7.41 -1.29 7.96
N HIS A 52 6.38 -1.29 8.82
CA HIS A 52 5.54 -2.47 9.07
C HIS A 52 4.09 -2.10 9.40
N ASP A 53 3.16 -3.04 9.13
CA ASP A 53 1.76 -2.96 9.54
C ASP A 53 1.54 -3.37 11.01
N TYR A 54 0.30 -3.22 11.49
CA TYR A 54 -0.06 -3.58 12.86
C TYR A 54 -0.54 -5.03 12.94
N ARG A 55 0.42 -5.97 13.04
CA ARG A 55 0.18 -7.37 13.42
C ARG A 55 1.09 -7.74 14.57
N SER A 56 0.70 -8.67 15.41
CA SER A 56 1.46 -9.04 16.63
C SER A 56 2.91 -9.45 16.38
N TYR A 57 3.23 -9.89 15.17
CA TYR A 57 4.54 -10.38 14.75
C TYR A 57 5.26 -9.47 13.75
N SER A 58 4.61 -8.43 13.20
CA SER A 58 5.18 -7.60 12.12
C SER A 58 6.45 -6.87 12.54
N GLU A 59 6.52 -6.33 13.76
CA GLU A 59 7.72 -5.67 14.26
C GLU A 59 8.90 -6.65 14.37
N LYS A 60 8.66 -7.88 14.87
CA LYS A 60 9.69 -8.94 14.96
C LYS A 60 10.18 -9.32 13.57
N ILE A 61 9.30 -9.43 12.60
CA ILE A 61 9.62 -9.74 11.20
C ILE A 61 10.42 -8.59 10.57
N LYS A 62 9.98 -7.34 10.77
CA LYS A 62 10.72 -6.16 10.30
C LYS A 62 12.16 -6.15 10.84
N LYS A 63 12.33 -6.44 12.12
CA LYS A 63 13.67 -6.51 12.73
C LYS A 63 14.55 -7.55 12.03
N ALA A 64 14.06 -8.76 11.81
CA ALA A 64 14.80 -9.82 11.13
C ALA A 64 15.15 -9.46 9.67
N LEU A 65 14.21 -8.85 8.94
CA LEU A 65 14.43 -8.34 7.59
C LEU A 65 15.53 -7.26 7.57
N THR A 66 15.46 -6.32 8.53
CA THR A 66 16.43 -5.23 8.71
C THR A 66 17.84 -5.78 9.00
N GLU A 67 17.96 -6.76 9.88
CA GLU A 67 19.24 -7.43 10.18
C GLU A 67 19.85 -8.04 8.91
N GLY A 68 19.01 -8.66 8.07
CA GLY A 68 19.43 -9.20 6.78
C GLY A 68 19.95 -8.10 5.84
N LEU A 69 19.21 -7.01 5.66
CA LEU A 69 19.62 -5.86 4.85
C LEU A 69 20.95 -5.25 5.31
N ILE A 70 21.09 -4.99 6.59
CA ILE A 70 22.31 -4.41 7.19
C ILE A 70 23.52 -5.30 6.95
N SER A 71 23.35 -6.62 7.07
CA SER A 71 24.44 -7.58 6.89
C SER A 71 25.00 -7.65 5.47
N THR A 72 24.31 -7.08 4.49
CA THR A 72 24.78 -6.94 3.10
C THR A 72 25.40 -5.58 2.80
N GLY A 73 25.27 -4.61 3.71
CA GLY A 73 25.81 -3.27 3.55
C GLY A 73 24.77 -2.18 3.36
N CYS A 74 23.46 -2.50 3.38
CA CYS A 74 22.40 -1.50 3.26
C CYS A 74 22.28 -0.63 4.52
N ASN A 75 22.10 0.68 4.35
CA ASN A 75 21.74 1.61 5.41
C ASN A 75 20.22 1.68 5.52
N VAL A 76 19.66 1.17 6.60
CA VAL A 76 18.23 1.08 6.81
C VAL A 76 17.70 2.31 7.55
N GLU A 77 16.65 2.91 7.01
CA GLU A 77 15.86 3.99 7.60
C GLU A 77 14.51 3.42 8.04
N ASP A 78 14.36 3.17 9.34
CA ASP A 78 13.16 2.57 9.93
C ASP A 78 12.14 3.65 10.27
N VAL A 79 11.03 3.70 9.53
CA VAL A 79 9.91 4.63 9.74
C VAL A 79 8.81 4.06 10.65
N GLY A 80 9.03 2.89 11.25
CA GLY A 80 8.15 2.29 12.25
C GLY A 80 6.84 1.75 11.71
N LEU A 81 5.79 1.88 12.53
CA LEU A 81 4.42 1.49 12.18
C LEU A 81 3.90 2.38 11.06
N SER A 82 3.52 1.77 9.93
CA SER A 82 3.32 2.47 8.67
C SER A 82 2.17 1.90 7.85
N LEU A 83 1.62 2.75 7.00
CA LEU A 83 0.85 2.32 5.83
C LEU A 83 1.79 2.02 4.66
N SER A 84 1.39 1.12 3.75
CA SER A 84 2.12 0.91 2.50
C SER A 84 2.35 2.21 1.72
N PRO A 85 1.33 3.07 1.47
CA PRO A 85 1.55 4.34 0.79
C PRO A 85 2.48 5.30 1.54
N MET A 86 2.54 5.24 2.89
CA MET A 86 3.49 6.03 3.67
C MET A 86 4.95 5.60 3.41
N VAL A 87 5.22 4.30 3.28
CA VAL A 87 6.57 3.80 2.99
C VAL A 87 7.02 4.21 1.58
N TYR A 88 6.12 4.16 0.59
CA TYR A 88 6.41 4.70 -0.74
C TYR A 88 6.64 6.23 -0.72
N PHE A 89 5.83 6.97 0.03
CA PHE A 89 6.04 8.41 0.24
C PHE A 89 7.40 8.69 0.89
N ALA A 90 7.79 7.88 1.87
CA ALA A 90 9.08 8.01 2.56
C ALA A 90 10.26 7.84 1.61
N GLN A 91 10.17 6.95 0.61
CA GLN A 91 11.21 6.79 -0.40
C GLN A 91 11.54 8.12 -1.13
N PHE A 92 10.51 8.90 -1.44
CA PHE A 92 10.70 10.22 -2.07
C PHE A 92 11.19 11.27 -1.07
N ASN A 93 10.59 11.31 0.10
CA ASN A 93 10.86 12.34 1.11
C ASN A 93 12.26 12.20 1.71
N LEU A 94 12.68 10.98 2.03
CA LEU A 94 14.01 10.65 2.55
C LEU A 94 15.05 10.46 1.44
N ASN A 95 14.63 10.45 0.18
CA ASN A 95 15.49 10.15 -0.98
C ASN A 95 16.20 8.80 -0.85
N SER A 96 15.46 7.76 -0.45
CA SER A 96 16.00 6.41 -0.30
C SER A 96 16.08 5.69 -1.66
N ASP A 97 17.03 4.77 -1.79
CA ASP A 97 17.27 4.03 -3.03
C ASP A 97 16.27 2.88 -3.22
N ALA A 98 15.75 2.35 -2.10
CA ALA A 98 14.79 1.26 -2.09
C ALA A 98 13.85 1.33 -0.89
N ILE A 99 12.80 0.51 -0.93
CA ILE A 99 11.84 0.33 0.18
C ILE A 99 11.61 -1.15 0.49
N ALA A 100 11.20 -1.42 1.74
CA ALA A 100 10.61 -2.69 2.14
C ALA A 100 9.51 -2.47 3.19
N MET A 101 8.29 -2.86 2.89
CA MET A 101 7.15 -2.78 3.81
C MET A 101 6.74 -4.17 4.25
N VAL A 102 6.88 -4.46 5.54
CA VAL A 102 6.41 -5.72 6.14
C VAL A 102 4.93 -5.64 6.36
N THR A 103 4.17 -6.41 5.60
CA THR A 103 2.71 -6.42 5.65
C THR A 103 2.13 -7.69 5.03
N ALA A 104 0.97 -8.09 5.51
CA ALA A 104 0.14 -9.06 4.81
C ALA A 104 -1.08 -8.41 4.12
N SER A 105 -1.17 -7.06 4.09
CA SER A 105 -2.29 -6.30 3.50
C SER A 105 -3.64 -6.78 4.06
N HIS A 106 -4.57 -7.17 3.20
CA HIS A 106 -5.89 -7.67 3.53
C HIS A 106 -5.95 -9.16 3.93
N ASN A 107 -4.83 -9.88 3.98
CA ASN A 107 -4.83 -11.28 4.38
C ASN A 107 -5.22 -11.45 5.85
N GLU A 108 -5.78 -12.60 6.20
CA GLU A 108 -6.11 -12.98 7.57
C GLU A 108 -4.88 -13.02 8.49
N ASN A 109 -5.13 -13.08 9.79
CA ASN A 109 -4.06 -13.29 10.77
C ASN A 109 -3.30 -14.59 10.51
N GLY A 110 -2.00 -14.58 10.82
CA GLY A 110 -1.07 -15.65 10.51
C GLY A 110 -0.32 -15.45 9.21
N TRP A 111 -0.79 -14.60 8.30
CA TRP A 111 -0.04 -14.23 7.09
C TRP A 111 0.93 -13.10 7.34
N THR A 112 2.06 -13.15 6.64
CA THR A 112 3.04 -12.07 6.55
C THR A 112 3.56 -11.95 5.13
N GLY A 113 4.24 -10.86 4.85
CA GLY A 113 4.88 -10.65 3.56
C GLY A 113 5.73 -9.39 3.55
N VAL A 114 6.29 -9.10 2.39
CA VAL A 114 7.05 -7.88 2.15
C VAL A 114 6.66 -7.33 0.79
N LYS A 115 6.21 -6.07 0.76
CA LYS A 115 6.14 -5.26 -0.45
C LYS A 115 7.47 -4.53 -0.58
N MET A 116 8.04 -4.48 -1.77
CA MET A 116 9.38 -3.94 -1.99
C MET A 116 9.48 -3.22 -3.34
N GLY A 117 10.40 -2.28 -3.43
CA GLY A 117 10.67 -1.55 -4.65
C GLY A 117 12.06 -0.92 -4.64
N ILE A 118 12.77 -0.99 -5.75
CA ILE A 118 14.09 -0.39 -5.93
C ILE A 118 13.95 0.93 -6.68
N GLN A 119 13.11 0.99 -7.70
CA GLN A 119 12.82 2.24 -8.41
C GLN A 119 11.77 3.06 -7.65
N LYS A 120 11.96 4.38 -7.59
CA LYS A 120 11.05 5.27 -6.86
C LYS A 120 9.62 5.17 -7.38
N GLY A 121 8.71 4.87 -6.45
CA GLY A 121 7.28 4.78 -6.71
C GLY A 121 6.82 3.50 -7.42
N LEU A 122 7.73 2.55 -7.69
CA LEU A 122 7.39 1.27 -8.31
C LEU A 122 7.60 0.12 -7.34
N THR A 123 6.74 -0.88 -7.42
CA THR A 123 6.96 -2.18 -6.79
C THR A 123 7.87 -3.04 -7.66
N HIS A 124 8.40 -4.13 -7.12
CA HIS A 124 9.17 -5.10 -7.90
C HIS A 124 8.38 -5.60 -9.10
N ALA A 125 9.04 -5.70 -10.25
CA ALA A 125 8.53 -6.39 -11.41
C ALA A 125 8.69 -7.92 -11.28
N PRO A 126 7.98 -8.73 -12.08
CA PRO A 126 8.09 -10.19 -12.03
C PRO A 126 9.51 -10.71 -12.17
N GLU A 127 10.33 -10.09 -13.02
CA GLU A 127 11.74 -10.45 -13.22
C GLU A 127 12.58 -10.13 -12.00
N GLU A 128 12.31 -9.03 -11.31
CA GLU A 128 12.97 -8.66 -10.06
C GLU A 128 12.60 -9.64 -8.94
N MET A 129 11.34 -10.07 -8.86
CA MET A 129 10.89 -11.10 -7.91
C MET A 129 11.50 -12.46 -8.20
N ALA A 130 11.64 -12.87 -9.46
CA ALA A 130 12.32 -14.10 -9.85
C ALA A 130 13.81 -14.06 -9.48
N ASN A 131 14.48 -12.95 -9.71
CA ASN A 131 15.86 -12.74 -9.32
C ASN A 131 16.05 -12.76 -7.80
N LEU A 132 15.18 -12.06 -7.03
CA LEU A 132 15.21 -12.09 -5.56
C LEU A 132 15.04 -13.52 -5.03
N LYS A 133 14.11 -14.29 -5.60
CA LYS A 133 13.89 -15.69 -5.26
C LYS A 133 15.16 -16.51 -5.48
N ASP A 134 15.83 -16.37 -6.63
CA ASP A 134 17.08 -17.08 -6.95
C ASP A 134 18.20 -16.72 -5.97
N ILE A 135 18.43 -15.43 -5.71
CA ILE A 135 19.45 -14.97 -4.76
C ILE A 135 19.17 -15.53 -3.37
N THR A 136 17.91 -15.49 -2.92
CA THR A 136 17.52 -15.88 -1.55
C THR A 136 17.65 -17.38 -1.34
N LEU A 137 17.09 -18.19 -2.25
CA LEU A 137 17.06 -19.65 -2.11
C LEU A 137 18.45 -20.29 -2.29
N ASN A 138 19.24 -19.73 -3.20
CA ASN A 138 20.61 -20.20 -3.45
C ASN A 138 21.66 -19.52 -2.56
N LYS A 139 21.23 -18.68 -1.60
CA LYS A 139 22.11 -17.96 -0.65
C LYS A 139 23.26 -17.21 -1.30
N LYS A 140 22.99 -16.58 -2.46
CA LYS A 140 23.97 -15.77 -3.22
C LYS A 140 24.13 -14.38 -2.61
N PHE A 141 24.42 -14.32 -1.32
CA PHE A 141 24.42 -13.07 -0.56
C PHE A 141 25.77 -12.33 -0.66
N LEU A 142 25.69 -11.02 -0.79
CA LEU A 142 26.81 -10.14 -0.50
C LEU A 142 27.00 -10.04 1.02
N ASN A 143 28.20 -9.70 1.46
CA ASN A 143 28.52 -9.39 2.84
C ASN A 143 28.96 -7.93 2.92
N GLY A 144 28.47 -7.23 3.92
CA GLY A 144 28.80 -5.82 4.15
C GLY A 144 28.39 -5.38 5.55
N ASN A 145 28.66 -4.12 5.85
CA ASN A 145 28.28 -3.49 7.11
C ASN A 145 27.46 -2.25 6.81
N GLY A 146 26.16 -2.36 6.96
CA GLY A 146 25.23 -1.25 6.92
C GLY A 146 24.94 -0.66 8.30
N SER A 147 23.99 0.24 8.36
CA SER A 147 23.55 0.89 9.59
C SER A 147 22.04 0.89 9.73
N LEU A 148 21.55 1.11 10.96
CA LEU A 148 20.15 1.34 11.25
C LEU A 148 19.97 2.77 11.78
N LYS A 149 19.08 3.52 11.16
CA LYS A 149 18.60 4.81 11.66
C LYS A 149 17.09 4.75 11.84
N LYS A 150 16.60 4.98 13.05
CA LYS A 150 15.18 5.21 13.28
C LYS A 150 14.82 6.62 12.84
N ILE A 151 13.71 6.74 12.13
CA ILE A 151 13.13 8.03 11.73
C ILE A 151 11.88 8.23 12.57
N ASP A 152 12.05 8.93 13.67
CA ASP A 152 10.96 9.25 14.57
C ASP A 152 9.99 10.24 13.91
N ASP A 153 8.70 10.18 14.31
CA ASP A 153 7.64 11.10 13.89
C ASP A 153 7.35 11.16 12.38
N PHE A 154 7.82 10.19 11.59
CA PHE A 154 7.57 10.18 10.13
C PHE A 154 6.07 10.05 9.80
N LYS A 155 5.29 9.42 10.69
CA LYS A 155 3.83 9.40 10.60
C LYS A 155 3.26 10.81 10.50
N ASP A 156 3.72 11.71 11.35
CA ASP A 156 3.22 13.10 11.40
C ASP A 156 3.62 13.87 10.13
N VAL A 157 4.82 13.63 9.61
CA VAL A 157 5.27 14.20 8.32
C VAL A 157 4.31 13.77 7.18
N TYR A 158 3.95 12.49 7.13
CA TYR A 158 3.03 11.96 6.11
C TYR A 158 1.62 12.55 6.26
N ILE A 159 1.06 12.54 7.48
CA ILE A 159 -0.28 13.08 7.75
C ILE A 159 -0.34 14.57 7.40
N GLN A 160 0.63 15.36 7.84
CA GLN A 160 0.65 16.80 7.58
C GLN A 160 0.82 17.14 6.10
N ASP A 161 1.60 16.36 5.35
CA ASP A 161 1.71 16.52 3.90
C ASP A 161 0.36 16.32 3.20
N LEU A 162 -0.39 15.28 3.59
CA LEU A 162 -1.73 15.02 3.03
C LEU A 162 -2.74 16.10 3.40
N ILE A 163 -2.76 16.55 4.66
CA ILE A 163 -3.65 17.63 5.13
C ILE A 163 -3.36 18.94 4.40
N LYS A 164 -2.08 19.28 4.23
CA LYS A 164 -1.67 20.52 3.58
C LYS A 164 -2.06 20.56 2.09
N LYS A 165 -2.00 19.43 1.41
CA LYS A 165 -2.30 19.31 -0.03
C LYS A 165 -3.77 19.21 -0.35
N ASN A 166 -4.60 18.84 0.63
CA ASN A 166 -6.01 18.56 0.43
C ASN A 166 -6.88 19.40 1.36
N LYS A 167 -7.96 19.94 0.84
CA LYS A 167 -9.00 20.62 1.64
C LYS A 167 -10.37 20.30 1.08
N VAL A 168 -11.30 20.04 1.95
CA VAL A 168 -12.71 19.88 1.61
C VAL A 168 -13.44 21.21 1.85
N ASN A 169 -13.99 21.79 0.79
CA ASN A 169 -14.66 23.10 0.83
C ASN A 169 -16.15 23.01 1.21
N LYS A 170 -16.66 21.80 1.45
CA LYS A 170 -18.03 21.55 1.88
C LYS A 170 -17.99 20.82 3.22
N LYS A 171 -19.05 21.00 4.02
CA LYS A 171 -19.22 20.18 5.21
C LYS A 171 -19.56 18.76 4.76
N ILE A 172 -18.64 17.82 4.97
CA ILE A 172 -18.77 16.40 4.65
C ILE A 172 -18.72 15.62 5.95
N LYS A 173 -19.73 14.79 6.18
CA LYS A 173 -19.75 13.82 7.27
C LYS A 173 -19.37 12.44 6.75
N ALA A 174 -18.25 11.89 7.20
CA ALA A 174 -17.69 10.66 6.71
C ALA A 174 -17.62 9.58 7.79
N VAL A 175 -18.08 8.37 7.50
CA VAL A 175 -17.76 7.17 8.26
C VAL A 175 -16.41 6.65 7.80
N VAL A 176 -15.54 6.30 8.73
CA VAL A 176 -14.20 5.76 8.46
C VAL A 176 -14.05 4.44 9.18
N ALA A 177 -13.92 3.36 8.44
CA ALA A 177 -13.76 2.01 8.96
C ALA A 177 -12.35 1.48 8.65
N CYS A 178 -11.66 0.95 9.65
CA CYS A 178 -10.30 0.46 9.51
C CYS A 178 -10.13 -1.01 9.94
N GLY A 179 -11.22 -1.70 10.33
CA GLY A 179 -11.18 -3.10 10.76
C GLY A 179 -10.12 -3.38 11.84
N ASN A 180 -9.86 -2.39 12.73
CA ASN A 180 -8.81 -2.43 13.73
C ASN A 180 -7.38 -2.53 13.18
N GLY A 181 -7.20 -2.34 11.87
CA GLY A 181 -5.90 -2.35 11.17
C GLY A 181 -5.13 -1.02 11.28
N THR A 182 -3.97 -0.97 10.66
CA THR A 182 -3.01 0.14 10.75
C THR A 182 -3.61 1.49 10.35
N ALA A 183 -4.54 1.50 9.38
CA ALA A 183 -5.18 2.73 8.89
C ALA A 183 -5.93 3.51 10.00
N GLY A 184 -6.29 2.85 11.11
CA GLY A 184 -7.02 3.47 12.23
C GLY A 184 -6.32 4.64 12.88
N ILE A 185 -4.99 4.67 12.88
CA ILE A 185 -4.21 5.79 13.44
C ILE A 185 -3.81 6.85 12.40
N PHE A 186 -4.27 6.71 11.15
CA PHE A 186 -3.97 7.63 10.05
C PHE A 186 -5.25 8.25 9.46
N ALA A 187 -6.17 7.42 8.98
CA ALA A 187 -7.30 7.86 8.18
C ALA A 187 -8.24 8.83 8.92
N PRO A 188 -8.63 8.60 10.19
CA PRO A 188 -9.46 9.54 10.92
C PRO A 188 -8.79 10.91 11.09
N GLU A 189 -7.50 10.94 11.41
CA GLU A 189 -6.74 12.17 11.61
C GLU A 189 -6.62 12.98 10.31
N ILE A 190 -6.29 12.31 9.20
CA ILE A 190 -6.19 12.93 7.88
C ILE A 190 -7.55 13.53 7.46
N LEU A 191 -8.64 12.77 7.57
CA LEU A 191 -9.96 13.24 7.14
C LEU A 191 -10.48 14.40 8.01
N LYS A 192 -10.26 14.38 9.32
CA LYS A 192 -10.53 15.53 10.20
C LYS A 192 -9.68 16.74 9.81
N GLY A 193 -8.40 16.53 9.53
CA GLY A 193 -7.45 17.59 9.16
C GLY A 193 -7.79 18.28 7.84
N ILE A 194 -8.37 17.57 6.87
CA ILE A 194 -8.82 18.17 5.61
C ILE A 194 -10.21 18.82 5.69
N GLY A 195 -10.92 18.70 6.84
CA GLY A 195 -12.19 19.39 7.10
C GLY A 195 -13.44 18.53 7.14
N CYS A 196 -13.32 17.19 7.23
CA CYS A 196 -14.48 16.31 7.39
C CYS A 196 -14.92 16.20 8.85
N GLU A 197 -16.22 16.05 9.08
CA GLU A 197 -16.77 15.49 10.31
C GLU A 197 -16.64 13.98 10.24
N VAL A 198 -15.87 13.36 11.13
CA VAL A 198 -15.50 11.94 11.04
C VAL A 198 -16.21 11.12 12.12
N ILE A 199 -16.86 10.04 11.68
CA ILE A 199 -17.40 8.96 12.53
C ILE A 199 -16.45 7.78 12.39
N GLU A 200 -15.76 7.46 13.47
CA GLU A 200 -14.82 6.33 13.51
C GLU A 200 -15.55 5.01 13.75
N LEU A 201 -15.26 4.02 12.91
CA LEU A 201 -15.75 2.66 13.02
C LEU A 201 -14.56 1.69 13.04
N ASP A 202 -14.36 1.03 14.18
CA ASP A 202 -13.28 0.06 14.38
C ASP A 202 -11.88 0.58 13.98
N CYS A 203 -11.58 1.83 14.44
CA CYS A 203 -10.30 2.50 14.17
C CYS A 203 -9.25 2.29 15.27
N ASN A 204 -9.62 1.77 16.46
CA ASN A 204 -8.65 1.40 17.47
C ASN A 204 -7.83 0.21 17.00
N LEU A 205 -6.51 0.27 17.19
CA LEU A 205 -5.61 -0.82 16.81
C LEU A 205 -5.90 -2.08 17.63
N ASP A 206 -6.25 -3.18 16.97
CA ASP A 206 -6.35 -4.50 17.56
C ASP A 206 -5.93 -5.55 16.52
N TRP A 207 -4.74 -6.12 16.70
CA TRP A 207 -4.15 -7.09 15.79
C TRP A 207 -4.95 -8.40 15.67
N SER A 208 -5.91 -8.65 16.56
CA SER A 208 -6.79 -9.84 16.50
C SER A 208 -7.91 -9.69 15.46
N PHE A 209 -8.20 -8.47 15.00
CA PHE A 209 -9.29 -8.13 14.07
C PHE A 209 -10.63 -8.72 14.52
N PRO A 210 -11.15 -8.33 15.71
CA PRO A 210 -12.18 -9.09 16.44
C PRO A 210 -13.55 -9.09 15.77
N LYS A 211 -13.83 -8.19 14.84
CA LYS A 211 -15.16 -8.09 14.21
C LYS A 211 -15.18 -8.63 12.78
N TYR A 212 -14.21 -8.22 11.98
CA TYR A 212 -14.01 -8.63 10.60
C TYR A 212 -12.55 -8.37 10.19
N ASN A 213 -12.12 -9.06 9.17
CA ASN A 213 -10.79 -8.79 8.61
C ASN A 213 -10.78 -7.40 7.95
N PRO A 214 -9.73 -6.57 8.14
CA PRO A 214 -9.61 -5.27 7.47
C PRO A 214 -9.39 -5.45 5.96
N ASN A 215 -10.50 -5.63 5.26
CA ASN A 215 -10.55 -5.82 3.81
C ASN A 215 -11.81 -5.13 3.26
N PRO A 216 -11.69 -4.06 2.47
CA PRO A 216 -12.84 -3.33 1.92
C PRO A 216 -13.63 -4.12 0.86
N GLU A 217 -13.22 -5.35 0.53
CA GLU A 217 -13.98 -6.31 -0.28
C GLU A 217 -14.78 -7.30 0.60
N ASP A 218 -14.58 -7.29 1.91
CA ASP A 218 -15.28 -8.14 2.87
C ASP A 218 -16.71 -7.63 3.09
N LEU A 219 -17.69 -8.51 2.89
CA LEU A 219 -19.11 -8.14 3.03
C LEU A 219 -19.49 -7.72 4.46
N GLU A 220 -18.87 -8.30 5.49
CA GLU A 220 -19.15 -7.91 6.87
C GLU A 220 -18.68 -6.48 7.12
N MET A 221 -17.49 -6.11 6.64
CA MET A 221 -16.97 -4.75 6.71
C MET A 221 -17.85 -3.77 5.92
N LEU A 222 -18.22 -4.11 4.67
CA LEU A 222 -19.08 -3.27 3.83
C LEU A 222 -20.46 -3.05 4.45
N HIS A 223 -21.09 -4.09 5.01
CA HIS A 223 -22.37 -3.99 5.71
C HIS A 223 -22.27 -3.12 6.97
N ALA A 224 -21.17 -3.25 7.73
CA ALA A 224 -20.94 -2.41 8.92
C ALA A 224 -20.83 -0.93 8.54
N ILE A 225 -20.09 -0.60 7.46
CA ILE A 225 -19.97 0.77 6.95
C ILE A 225 -21.33 1.28 6.46
N SER A 226 -22.04 0.50 5.63
CA SER A 226 -23.36 0.85 5.10
C SER A 226 -24.35 1.17 6.23
N LYS A 227 -24.37 0.34 7.25
CA LYS A 227 -25.21 0.57 8.45
C LYS A 227 -24.81 1.87 9.16
N ALA A 228 -23.52 2.08 9.40
CA ALA A 228 -23.04 3.27 10.11
C ALA A 228 -23.31 4.56 9.32
N VAL A 229 -23.20 4.54 7.98
CA VAL A 229 -23.56 5.68 7.11
C VAL A 229 -25.03 6.04 7.29
N LYS A 230 -25.95 5.07 7.21
CA LYS A 230 -27.39 5.30 7.34
C LYS A 230 -27.77 5.78 8.75
N ASP A 231 -27.28 5.11 9.78
CA ASP A 231 -27.61 5.41 11.18
C ASP A 231 -27.18 6.84 11.57
N ASN A 232 -26.07 7.29 11.03
CA ASN A 232 -25.49 8.60 11.31
C ASN A 232 -25.85 9.67 10.28
N LYS A 233 -26.59 9.32 9.23
CA LYS A 233 -26.88 10.20 8.09
C LYS A 233 -25.59 10.84 7.56
N ALA A 234 -24.57 10.00 7.34
CA ALA A 234 -23.30 10.43 6.79
C ALA A 234 -23.38 10.56 5.26
N ASP A 235 -22.59 11.46 4.70
CA ASP A 235 -22.56 11.71 3.26
C ASP A 235 -21.78 10.61 2.51
N ILE A 236 -20.85 9.92 3.20
CA ILE A 236 -19.97 8.94 2.59
C ILE A 236 -19.39 7.99 3.66
N GLY A 237 -19.07 6.78 3.25
CA GLY A 237 -18.32 5.81 4.05
C GLY A 237 -17.04 5.37 3.35
N PHE A 238 -15.96 5.22 4.11
CA PHE A 238 -14.67 4.71 3.66
C PHE A 238 -14.28 3.48 4.46
N GLY A 239 -13.81 2.43 3.77
CA GLY A 239 -13.20 1.25 4.38
C GLY A 239 -11.75 1.09 3.91
N PHE A 240 -10.82 0.86 4.84
CA PHE A 240 -9.41 0.68 4.51
C PHE A 240 -8.95 -0.73 4.88
N ASP A 241 -8.04 -1.30 4.07
CA ASP A 241 -7.43 -2.58 4.39
C ASP A 241 -6.30 -2.46 5.43
N GLY A 242 -5.71 -3.59 5.80
CA GLY A 242 -4.79 -3.70 6.92
C GLY A 242 -3.56 -2.81 6.84
N ASP A 243 -3.08 -2.48 5.66
CA ASP A 243 -1.95 -1.58 5.41
C ASP A 243 -2.31 -0.31 4.62
N GLY A 244 -3.61 -0.06 4.44
CA GLY A 244 -4.17 1.20 3.96
C GLY A 244 -3.87 1.57 2.51
N ASP A 245 -3.59 0.60 1.64
CA ASP A 245 -3.41 0.85 0.21
C ASP A 245 -4.66 0.55 -0.63
N ARG A 246 -5.71 0.01 0.00
CA ARG A 246 -7.04 -0.18 -0.59
C ARG A 246 -8.09 0.62 0.14
N CYS A 247 -9.03 1.16 -0.63
CA CYS A 247 -10.16 1.93 -0.09
C CYS A 247 -11.46 1.49 -0.75
N GLY A 248 -12.40 1.00 0.05
CA GLY A 248 -13.80 0.83 -0.34
C GLY A 248 -14.60 2.09 -0.07
N VAL A 249 -15.60 2.36 -0.88
CA VAL A 249 -16.43 3.57 -0.77
C VAL A 249 -17.91 3.19 -0.75
N ILE A 250 -18.65 3.77 0.20
CA ILE A 250 -20.09 3.62 0.37
C ILE A 250 -20.74 5.00 0.21
N ASP A 251 -21.82 5.10 -0.58
CA ASP A 251 -22.57 6.34 -0.76
C ASP A 251 -23.50 6.65 0.45
N GLU A 252 -24.18 7.81 0.42
CA GLU A 252 -25.09 8.26 1.48
C GLU A 252 -26.33 7.36 1.63
N GLN A 253 -26.63 6.53 0.64
CA GLN A 253 -27.73 5.56 0.67
C GLN A 253 -27.29 4.20 1.23
N GLY A 254 -25.99 4.04 1.48
CA GLY A 254 -25.38 2.82 1.97
C GLY A 254 -25.06 1.80 0.86
N ASN A 255 -24.97 2.25 -0.41
CA ASN A 255 -24.58 1.39 -1.52
C ASN A 255 -23.08 1.46 -1.76
N GLU A 256 -22.47 0.34 -2.10
CA GLU A 256 -21.07 0.29 -2.52
C GLU A 256 -20.87 1.00 -3.86
N ILE A 257 -19.85 1.83 -3.94
CA ILE A 257 -19.33 2.38 -5.19
C ILE A 257 -18.09 1.61 -5.59
N PHE A 258 -18.22 0.75 -6.60
CA PHE A 258 -17.11 -0.08 -7.05
C PHE A 258 -15.87 0.71 -7.45
N SER A 259 -14.70 0.15 -7.19
CA SER A 259 -13.40 0.81 -7.33
C SER A 259 -13.12 1.32 -8.76
N ASP A 260 -13.62 0.63 -9.79
CA ASP A 260 -13.52 1.07 -11.18
C ASP A 260 -14.32 2.37 -11.45
N LYS A 261 -15.46 2.55 -10.81
CA LYS A 261 -16.25 3.81 -10.88
C LYS A 261 -15.52 4.94 -10.13
N ILE A 262 -14.91 4.65 -9.00
CA ILE A 262 -14.07 5.63 -8.29
C ILE A 262 -12.88 6.02 -9.16
N GLY A 263 -12.20 5.05 -9.77
CA GLY A 263 -11.14 5.29 -10.74
C GLY A 263 -11.57 6.18 -11.89
N LEU A 264 -12.80 5.95 -12.43
CA LEU A 264 -13.38 6.79 -13.49
C LEU A 264 -13.62 8.23 -13.03
N LEU A 265 -14.14 8.44 -11.81
CA LEU A 265 -14.36 9.80 -11.26
C LEU A 265 -13.02 10.54 -11.09
N ILE A 266 -11.98 9.85 -10.62
CA ILE A 266 -10.63 10.40 -10.49
C ILE A 266 -10.07 10.76 -11.88
N ALA A 267 -10.16 9.84 -12.84
CA ALA A 267 -9.69 10.04 -14.20
C ALA A 267 -10.37 11.25 -14.88
N ARG A 268 -11.70 11.39 -14.72
CA ARG A 268 -12.44 12.53 -15.22
C ARG A 268 -11.98 13.86 -14.61
N ASN A 269 -11.75 13.90 -13.28
CA ASN A 269 -11.24 15.09 -12.61
C ASN A 269 -9.81 15.43 -13.06
N LEU A 270 -8.96 14.43 -13.28
CA LEU A 270 -7.59 14.64 -13.77
C LEU A 270 -7.58 15.13 -15.23
N SER A 271 -8.40 14.54 -16.11
CA SER A 271 -8.53 14.97 -17.52
C SER A 271 -8.95 16.42 -17.66
N SER A 272 -9.79 16.93 -16.75
CA SER A 272 -10.19 18.34 -16.77
C SER A 272 -9.05 19.31 -16.44
N LYS A 273 -8.02 18.84 -15.72
CA LYS A 273 -6.87 19.65 -15.28
C LYS A 273 -5.64 19.43 -16.17
N HIS A 274 -5.50 18.24 -16.71
CA HIS A 274 -4.36 17.80 -17.50
C HIS A 274 -4.87 17.23 -18.82
N LYS A 275 -4.90 18.08 -19.85
CA LYS A 275 -5.22 17.67 -21.23
C LYS A 275 -4.16 16.65 -21.67
N ASP A 276 -4.53 15.71 -22.50
CA ASP A 276 -3.66 14.63 -23.03
C ASP A 276 -3.20 13.56 -22.00
N SER A 277 -3.85 13.49 -20.84
CA SER A 277 -3.58 12.42 -19.87
C SER A 277 -3.99 11.06 -20.43
N LYS A 278 -3.09 10.07 -20.26
CA LYS A 278 -3.36 8.66 -20.61
C LYS A 278 -3.70 7.90 -19.35
N PHE A 279 -4.77 7.09 -19.41
CA PHE A 279 -5.20 6.25 -18.31
C PHE A 279 -5.07 4.79 -18.73
N ILE A 280 -4.43 3.99 -17.87
CA ILE A 280 -4.36 2.53 -18.02
C ILE A 280 -5.33 1.94 -17.01
N VAL A 281 -6.22 1.07 -17.46
CA VAL A 281 -7.22 0.41 -16.63
C VAL A 281 -7.19 -1.09 -16.85
N ASP A 282 -7.54 -1.86 -15.80
CA ASP A 282 -7.66 -3.32 -15.89
C ASP A 282 -8.78 -3.70 -16.87
N VAL A 283 -8.64 -4.83 -17.54
CA VAL A 283 -9.62 -5.37 -18.50
C VAL A 283 -11.00 -5.60 -17.87
N LYS A 284 -11.08 -5.79 -16.55
CA LYS A 284 -12.33 -5.98 -15.80
C LYS A 284 -13.01 -4.66 -15.45
N SER A 285 -12.38 -3.52 -15.70
CA SER A 285 -12.96 -2.21 -15.40
C SER A 285 -14.17 -1.92 -16.27
N THR A 286 -15.06 -1.03 -15.78
CA THR A 286 -16.27 -0.64 -16.49
C THR A 286 -15.98 -0.05 -17.86
N GLY A 287 -16.77 -0.43 -18.87
CA GLY A 287 -16.72 0.16 -20.22
C GLY A 287 -17.09 1.64 -20.27
N LEU A 288 -17.60 2.20 -19.17
CA LEU A 288 -17.91 3.65 -19.07
C LEU A 288 -16.66 4.53 -19.18
N PHE A 289 -15.46 4.02 -18.92
CA PHE A 289 -14.22 4.77 -19.11
C PHE A 289 -14.11 5.37 -20.50
N LYS A 290 -14.40 4.59 -21.53
CA LYS A 290 -14.38 5.05 -22.92
C LYS A 290 -15.32 6.24 -23.14
N ASN A 291 -16.55 6.11 -22.71
CA ASN A 291 -17.58 7.13 -22.96
C ASN A 291 -17.38 8.41 -22.13
N CYS A 292 -17.00 8.27 -20.86
CA CYS A 292 -16.81 9.42 -19.97
C CYS A 292 -15.57 10.24 -20.29
N LEU A 293 -14.47 9.60 -20.71
CA LEU A 293 -13.21 10.29 -21.02
C LEU A 293 -13.26 10.95 -22.41
N LEU A 294 -13.92 10.31 -23.39
CA LEU A 294 -14.13 10.92 -24.71
C LEU A 294 -15.04 12.17 -24.67
N TYR A 295 -15.94 12.29 -23.70
CA TYR A 295 -16.79 13.47 -23.55
C TYR A 295 -16.05 14.65 -22.90
N THR A 296 -14.99 14.42 -22.16
CA THR A 296 -14.20 15.46 -21.47
C THR A 296 -12.95 15.91 -22.25
N SER A 297 -12.46 15.10 -23.16
CA SER A 297 -11.47 15.49 -24.17
C SER A 297 -12.23 15.89 -25.41
N ASP A 298 -12.02 17.13 -25.92
CA ASP A 298 -12.66 17.63 -27.13
C ASP A 298 -12.73 16.53 -28.20
N ALA A 299 -13.91 16.25 -28.70
CA ALA A 299 -14.18 15.16 -29.65
C ALA A 299 -13.46 15.30 -31.02
N ALA A 300 -12.54 16.24 -31.14
CA ALA A 300 -11.76 16.50 -32.35
C ALA A 300 -10.56 15.58 -32.53
N ASP A 301 -10.09 14.87 -31.48
CA ASP A 301 -8.97 13.94 -31.58
C ASP A 301 -9.41 12.47 -31.45
N GLU A 302 -9.82 11.90 -32.56
CA GLU A 302 -10.19 10.48 -32.71
C GLU A 302 -9.02 9.49 -32.45
N GLY A 303 -7.89 9.95 -31.94
CA GLY A 303 -6.65 9.17 -31.76
C GLY A 303 -6.30 8.71 -30.36
N LEU A 304 -7.02 9.16 -29.33
CA LEU A 304 -6.68 8.81 -27.93
C LEU A 304 -7.59 7.72 -27.40
N GLY A 305 -7.37 6.49 -27.84
CA GLY A 305 -7.99 5.31 -27.29
C GLY A 305 -7.55 5.05 -25.84
N VAL A 306 -8.48 4.74 -24.97
CA VAL A 306 -8.21 4.07 -23.70
C VAL A 306 -7.67 2.68 -24.08
N ASP A 307 -6.39 2.41 -23.80
CA ASP A 307 -5.81 1.08 -24.05
C ASP A 307 -6.37 0.10 -23.01
N LEU A 308 -7.31 -0.72 -23.44
CA LEU A 308 -7.89 -1.81 -22.65
C LEU A 308 -7.04 -3.06 -22.82
N GLY A 309 -5.94 -3.15 -22.08
CA GLY A 309 -5.18 -4.39 -21.96
C GLY A 309 -4.32 -4.76 -23.18
N GLY A 310 -3.47 -3.87 -23.64
CA GLY A 310 -2.36 -4.19 -24.54
C GLY A 310 -2.74 -4.55 -25.98
N ARG A 311 -3.94 -4.26 -26.43
CA ARG A 311 -4.30 -4.32 -27.86
C ARG A 311 -4.37 -2.90 -28.41
N ARG A 312 -3.42 -2.58 -29.27
CA ARG A 312 -3.54 -1.41 -30.15
C ARG A 312 -4.78 -1.64 -31.05
N ILE A 313 -5.70 -0.71 -30.99
CA ILE A 313 -6.75 -0.57 -32.00
C ILE A 313 -6.19 0.31 -33.10
#